data_657b81ebc0030a534046a2a12728c96f
#
_entry.id   657b81ebc0030a534046a2a12728c96f
#
_cell.length_a   1.000
_cell.length_b   1.000
_cell.length_c   1.000
_cell.angle_alpha   90.00
_cell.angle_beta   90.00
_cell.angle_gamma   90.00
#
_symmetry.space_group_name_H-M   'P 1'
#
loop_
_entity.id
_entity.type
_entity.pdbx_description
1 polymer ?
#
loop_
_entity_poly.entity_id
_entity_poly.type
_entity_poly.pdbx_seq_one_letter_code
_entity_poly.pdbx_strand_id
1 'polypeptide(L)'
;MTPTSLPFIGVVMCGFMDQRQFVTHSYISAIVRSGGCPIVLPCTGKKEASLQAASICHGFLFCGGGDVTPLLFDRPPLSSAGETDFQTDLFQLSLMKHVLTLSRPILGICRGMQLMNIVRGGEILQDLSLHSEPCLCHMQHSRLRSDPCHSIALHKDSILYNILGNYVEVNSFHHQAVLTAGKGISITAHSPDGIAEGIELTGRPFAVGVQWHPECMMNSAKMRRLFRSFISAASRGI
;
A
#
# COMPACT_ATOMS: atom_id res chain seq x y z
N MET A 1 16.02 29.11 -14.30
CA MET A 1 15.69 28.09 -13.26
C MET A 1 15.92 26.74 -13.89
N THR A 2 16.92 25.98 -13.45
CA THR A 2 17.06 24.56 -13.83
C THR A 2 15.76 23.85 -13.45
N PRO A 3 15.14 23.06 -14.33
CA PRO A 3 13.96 22.29 -13.96
C PRO A 3 14.39 21.35 -12.81
N THR A 4 13.78 21.52 -11.65
CA THR A 4 13.94 20.56 -10.55
C THR A 4 13.49 19.21 -11.09
N SER A 5 14.40 18.23 -11.14
CA SER A 5 14.08 16.89 -11.64
C SER A 5 13.02 16.27 -10.74
N LEU A 6 11.94 15.76 -11.36
CA LEU A 6 10.89 15.07 -10.62
C LEU A 6 11.43 13.73 -10.09
N PRO A 7 11.10 13.32 -8.84
CA PRO A 7 11.53 12.02 -8.35
C PRO A 7 10.87 10.88 -9.13
N PHE A 8 11.66 9.91 -9.56
CA PHE A 8 11.17 8.68 -10.15
C PHE A 8 10.51 7.81 -9.07
N ILE A 9 9.25 7.48 -9.27
CA ILE A 9 8.47 6.64 -8.37
C ILE A 9 8.20 5.31 -9.04
N GLY A 10 8.80 4.25 -8.51
CA GLY A 10 8.52 2.89 -8.94
C GLY A 10 7.09 2.49 -8.54
N VAL A 11 6.20 2.43 -9.51
CA VAL A 11 4.82 1.98 -9.32
C VAL A 11 4.77 0.49 -9.65
N VAL A 12 4.62 -0.33 -8.61
CA VAL A 12 4.63 -1.79 -8.75
C VAL A 12 3.32 -2.23 -9.39
N MET A 13 3.40 -3.04 -10.44
CA MET A 13 2.23 -3.54 -11.18
C MET A 13 1.20 -4.21 -10.25
N CYS A 14 -0.08 -4.08 -10.57
CA CYS A 14 -1.19 -4.58 -9.73
C CYS A 14 -1.36 -6.11 -9.85
N GLY A 15 -1.13 -6.66 -11.02
CA GLY A 15 -1.36 -8.07 -11.33
C GLY A 15 -1.35 -8.33 -12.84
N PHE A 16 -1.84 -9.51 -13.22
CA PHE A 16 -2.06 -9.90 -14.61
C PHE A 16 -3.56 -9.87 -14.93
N MET A 17 -3.86 -9.52 -16.18
CA MET A 17 -5.17 -9.65 -16.80
C MET A 17 -4.94 -10.20 -18.20
N ASP A 18 -5.38 -11.41 -18.50
CA ASP A 18 -5.16 -12.07 -19.80
C ASP A 18 -3.69 -12.00 -20.28
N GLN A 19 -2.73 -12.40 -19.52
CA GLN A 19 -1.28 -12.32 -19.82
C GLN A 19 -0.72 -10.87 -19.92
N ARG A 20 -1.53 -9.85 -19.69
CA ARG A 20 -1.09 -8.45 -19.67
C ARG A 20 -0.84 -8.02 -18.25
N GLN A 21 0.32 -7.43 -18.01
CA GLN A 21 0.59 -6.76 -16.74
C GLN A 21 -0.07 -5.38 -16.74
N PHE A 22 -0.70 -4.99 -15.63
CA PHE A 22 -1.41 -3.73 -15.58
C PHE A 22 -1.14 -2.94 -14.30
N VAL A 23 -1.35 -1.64 -14.40
CA VAL A 23 -1.45 -0.70 -13.28
C VAL A 23 -2.71 0.12 -13.48
N THR A 24 -3.54 0.23 -12.46
CA THR A 24 -4.75 1.05 -12.53
C THR A 24 -4.36 2.54 -12.67
N HIS A 25 -5.01 3.24 -13.60
CA HIS A 25 -4.70 4.64 -13.94
C HIS A 25 -4.71 5.59 -12.72
N SER A 26 -5.55 5.34 -11.72
CA SER A 26 -5.62 6.16 -10.50
C SER A 26 -4.29 6.28 -9.76
N TYR A 27 -3.48 5.20 -9.69
CA TYR A 27 -2.15 5.24 -9.08
C TYR A 27 -1.20 6.15 -9.86
N ILE A 28 -1.15 5.99 -11.18
CA ILE A 28 -0.32 6.84 -12.06
C ILE A 28 -0.74 8.31 -11.93
N SER A 29 -2.05 8.58 -12.02
CA SER A 29 -2.60 9.92 -11.90
C SER A 29 -2.27 10.58 -10.54
N ALA A 30 -2.36 9.81 -9.44
CA ALA A 30 -2.04 10.31 -8.10
C ALA A 30 -0.56 10.72 -7.96
N ILE A 31 0.36 9.93 -8.51
CA ILE A 31 1.80 10.24 -8.52
C ILE A 31 2.06 11.51 -9.35
N VAL A 32 1.56 11.58 -10.59
CA VAL A 32 1.77 12.75 -11.48
C VAL A 32 1.20 14.02 -10.87
N ARG A 33 -0.04 13.98 -10.36
CA ARG A 33 -0.70 15.13 -9.72
C ARG A 33 -0.02 15.58 -8.42
N SER A 34 0.83 14.76 -7.85
CA SER A 34 1.59 15.06 -6.63
C SER A 34 3.03 15.48 -6.90
N GLY A 35 3.46 15.54 -8.18
CA GLY A 35 4.78 16.00 -8.59
C GLY A 35 5.84 14.91 -8.70
N GLY A 36 5.45 13.64 -8.84
CA GLY A 36 6.34 12.52 -9.11
C GLY A 36 6.33 12.11 -10.58
N CYS A 37 7.39 11.44 -11.02
CA CYS A 37 7.51 10.80 -12.34
C CYS A 37 7.30 9.28 -12.15
N PRO A 38 6.15 8.69 -12.55
CA PRO A 38 5.88 7.27 -12.35
C PRO A 38 6.67 6.40 -13.33
N ILE A 39 7.31 5.35 -12.82
CA ILE A 39 7.94 4.29 -13.60
C ILE A 39 7.26 2.98 -13.20
N VAL A 40 6.56 2.35 -14.14
CA VAL A 40 5.91 1.06 -13.88
C VAL A 40 6.97 -0.02 -13.76
N LEU A 41 6.95 -0.74 -12.64
CA LEU A 41 7.83 -1.88 -12.37
C LEU A 41 7.09 -3.19 -12.69
N PRO A 42 7.42 -3.84 -13.82
CA PRO A 42 6.79 -5.08 -14.23
C PRO A 42 7.37 -6.30 -13.50
N CYS A 43 6.59 -7.37 -13.41
CA CYS A 43 7.08 -8.69 -13.08
C CYS A 43 7.83 -9.27 -14.29
N THR A 44 9.15 -9.30 -14.23
CA THR A 44 10.00 -9.70 -15.36
C THR A 44 10.28 -11.21 -15.39
N GLY A 45 9.87 -11.95 -14.36
CA GLY A 45 10.26 -13.35 -14.16
C GLY A 45 11.74 -13.55 -13.79
N LYS A 46 12.55 -12.48 -13.79
CA LYS A 46 13.97 -12.49 -13.40
C LYS A 46 14.20 -11.46 -12.30
N LYS A 47 14.64 -11.92 -11.14
CA LYS A 47 14.87 -11.07 -9.96
C LYS A 47 15.84 -9.93 -10.26
N GLU A 48 16.96 -10.22 -10.92
CA GLU A 48 18.03 -9.24 -11.21
C GLU A 48 17.50 -8.08 -12.07
N ALA A 49 16.68 -8.37 -13.09
CA ALA A 49 16.09 -7.36 -13.95
C ALA A 49 15.11 -6.45 -13.17
N SER A 50 14.31 -7.03 -12.28
CA SER A 50 13.39 -6.27 -11.42
C SER A 50 14.14 -5.37 -10.43
N LEU A 51 15.23 -5.87 -9.84
CA LEU A 51 16.07 -5.09 -8.92
C LEU A 51 16.81 -3.96 -9.64
N GLN A 52 17.31 -4.21 -10.85
CA GLN A 52 17.94 -3.19 -11.67
C GLN A 52 16.93 -2.09 -12.06
N ALA A 53 15.72 -2.45 -12.48
CA ALA A 53 14.65 -1.48 -12.74
C ALA A 53 14.29 -0.65 -11.48
N ALA A 54 14.28 -1.27 -10.30
CA ALA A 54 14.04 -0.60 -9.05
C ALA A 54 15.18 0.37 -8.64
N SER A 55 16.41 0.13 -9.07
CA SER A 55 17.58 0.90 -8.64
C SER A 55 17.52 2.38 -9.05
N ILE A 56 16.83 2.72 -10.12
CA ILE A 56 16.66 4.10 -10.61
C ILE A 56 15.54 4.87 -9.89
N CYS A 57 14.69 4.19 -9.11
CA CYS A 57 13.55 4.82 -8.45
C CYS A 57 13.96 5.47 -7.12
N HIS A 58 13.43 6.64 -6.83
CA HIS A 58 13.67 7.41 -5.60
C HIS A 58 12.67 7.08 -4.48
N GLY A 59 11.55 6.46 -4.83
CA GLY A 59 10.52 5.98 -3.92
C GLY A 59 9.67 4.88 -4.58
N PHE A 60 8.88 4.16 -3.80
CA PHE A 60 8.11 3.02 -4.29
C PHE A 60 6.66 3.08 -3.84
N LEU A 61 5.75 2.88 -4.79
CA LEU A 61 4.33 2.68 -4.56
C LEU A 61 3.98 1.22 -4.84
N PHE A 62 3.59 0.49 -3.80
CA PHE A 62 3.00 -0.84 -3.92
C PHE A 62 1.48 -0.71 -3.98
N CYS A 63 0.92 -1.08 -5.12
CA CYS A 63 -0.50 -0.94 -5.41
C CYS A 63 -1.37 -1.97 -4.67
N GLY A 64 -2.67 -1.72 -4.64
CA GLY A 64 -3.68 -2.72 -4.27
C GLY A 64 -3.81 -3.81 -5.33
N GLY A 65 -4.53 -4.86 -5.00
CA GLY A 65 -4.76 -6.03 -5.86
C GLY A 65 -5.62 -7.07 -5.16
N GLY A 66 -5.66 -8.29 -5.69
CA GLY A 66 -6.27 -9.45 -5.04
C GLY A 66 -5.53 -9.90 -3.78
N ASP A 67 -5.91 -11.04 -3.24
CA ASP A 67 -5.31 -11.61 -2.03
C ASP A 67 -3.86 -12.02 -2.25
N VAL A 68 -3.07 -11.96 -1.18
CA VAL A 68 -1.74 -12.59 -1.20
C VAL A 68 -1.91 -14.08 -0.94
N THR A 69 -1.27 -14.92 -1.77
CA THR A 69 -1.30 -16.38 -1.64
C THR A 69 -0.91 -16.81 -0.22
N PRO A 70 -1.79 -17.42 0.57
CA PRO A 70 -1.55 -17.70 1.99
C PRO A 70 -0.34 -18.57 2.27
N LEU A 71 -0.01 -19.51 1.38
CA LEU A 71 1.19 -20.35 1.49
C LEU A 71 2.49 -19.54 1.51
N LEU A 72 2.51 -18.31 1.00
CA LEU A 72 3.69 -17.45 1.00
C LEU A 72 3.95 -16.74 2.34
N PHE A 73 3.02 -16.84 3.27
CA PHE A 73 3.17 -16.40 4.66
C PHE A 73 2.83 -17.51 5.67
N ASP A 74 3.09 -18.77 5.27
CA ASP A 74 3.01 -19.98 6.11
C ASP A 74 1.61 -20.24 6.69
N ARG A 75 0.57 -19.96 5.90
CA ARG A 75 -0.83 -20.23 6.27
C ARG A 75 -1.53 -21.09 5.22
N PRO A 76 -2.41 -22.02 5.61
CA PRO A 76 -3.27 -22.71 4.66
C PRO A 76 -4.29 -21.73 4.07
N PRO A 77 -4.65 -21.86 2.78
CA PRO A 77 -5.72 -21.07 2.19
C PRO A 77 -7.08 -21.46 2.80
N LEU A 78 -7.87 -20.47 3.15
CA LEU A 78 -9.24 -20.68 3.65
C LEU A 78 -10.24 -20.63 2.49
N SER A 79 -11.43 -21.20 2.70
CA SER A 79 -12.49 -21.19 1.68
C SER A 79 -13.03 -19.79 1.35
N SER A 80 -12.79 -18.82 2.23
CA SER A 80 -13.12 -17.41 2.04
C SER A 80 -12.03 -16.60 1.32
N ALA A 81 -10.89 -17.22 0.97
CA ALA A 81 -9.82 -16.55 0.22
C ALA A 81 -10.34 -16.07 -1.13
N GLY A 82 -9.97 -14.85 -1.47
CA GLY A 82 -10.24 -14.26 -2.78
C GLY A 82 -9.30 -14.77 -3.87
N GLU A 83 -9.28 -14.07 -4.98
CA GLU A 83 -8.43 -14.41 -6.11
C GLU A 83 -6.95 -14.12 -5.79
N THR A 84 -6.07 -15.10 -6.01
CA THR A 84 -4.63 -15.02 -5.77
C THR A 84 -3.85 -15.21 -7.07
N ASP A 85 -2.67 -14.59 -7.17
CA ASP A 85 -1.72 -14.80 -8.28
C ASP A 85 -0.32 -15.05 -7.72
N PHE A 86 0.04 -16.32 -7.66
CA PHE A 86 1.30 -16.78 -7.05
C PHE A 86 2.55 -16.13 -7.66
N GLN A 87 2.57 -15.88 -8.97
CA GLN A 87 3.71 -15.24 -9.64
C GLN A 87 3.84 -13.76 -9.26
N THR A 88 2.72 -13.05 -9.27
CA THR A 88 2.65 -11.66 -8.81
C THR A 88 3.07 -11.54 -7.35
N ASP A 89 2.61 -12.46 -6.50
CA ASP A 89 2.92 -12.46 -5.07
C ASP A 89 4.41 -12.69 -4.80
N LEU A 90 5.01 -13.70 -5.43
CA LEU A 90 6.46 -13.95 -5.34
C LEU A 90 7.29 -12.75 -5.78
N PHE A 91 6.92 -12.15 -6.92
CA PHE A 91 7.59 -10.96 -7.44
C PHE A 91 7.48 -9.81 -6.43
N GLN A 92 6.27 -9.48 -5.99
CA GLN A 92 6.04 -8.32 -5.14
C GLN A 92 6.63 -8.50 -3.73
N LEU A 93 6.56 -9.69 -3.13
CA LEU A 93 7.23 -9.99 -1.86
C LEU A 93 8.75 -9.90 -1.98
N SER A 94 9.33 -10.43 -3.06
CA SER A 94 10.77 -10.33 -3.33
C SER A 94 11.21 -8.88 -3.51
N LEU A 95 10.45 -8.10 -4.28
CA LEU A 95 10.73 -6.69 -4.50
C LEU A 95 10.57 -5.88 -3.20
N MET A 96 9.52 -6.11 -2.41
CA MET A 96 9.32 -5.47 -1.11
C MET A 96 10.48 -5.75 -0.15
N LYS A 97 10.92 -7.01 -0.04
CA LYS A 97 12.10 -7.39 0.75
C LYS A 97 13.33 -6.58 0.33
N HIS A 98 13.58 -6.44 -0.96
CA HIS A 98 14.72 -5.67 -1.48
C HIS A 98 14.55 -4.18 -1.18
N VAL A 99 13.40 -3.58 -1.52
CA VAL A 99 13.13 -2.15 -1.32
C VAL A 99 13.25 -1.76 0.16
N LEU A 100 12.90 -2.65 1.07
CA LEU A 100 13.10 -2.47 2.50
C LEU A 100 14.59 -2.43 2.91
N THR A 101 15.53 -2.91 2.11
CA THR A 101 16.97 -2.71 2.37
C THR A 101 17.45 -1.33 1.91
N LEU A 102 16.72 -0.68 0.99
CA LEU A 102 17.01 0.65 0.51
C LEU A 102 16.40 1.68 1.47
N SER A 103 17.11 2.75 1.81
CA SER A 103 16.56 3.82 2.66
C SER A 103 15.63 4.76 1.90
N ARG A 104 14.82 4.23 0.97
CA ARG A 104 13.91 4.99 0.11
C ARG A 104 12.48 4.95 0.64
N PRO A 105 11.69 6.01 0.41
CA PRO A 105 10.28 6.06 0.81
C PRO A 105 9.43 4.96 0.17
N ILE A 106 8.48 4.44 0.95
CA ILE A 106 7.54 3.40 0.52
C ILE A 106 6.13 3.84 0.90
N LEU A 107 5.21 3.76 -0.05
CA LEU A 107 3.78 3.82 0.20
C LEU A 107 3.14 2.50 -0.26
N GLY A 108 2.57 1.75 0.68
CA GLY A 108 1.79 0.54 0.39
C GLY A 108 0.30 0.84 0.47
N ILE A 109 -0.48 0.51 -0.55
CA ILE A 109 -1.92 0.74 -0.58
C ILE A 109 -2.64 -0.60 -0.59
N CYS A 110 -3.58 -0.80 0.32
CA CYS A 110 -4.40 -2.00 0.48
C CYS A 110 -3.51 -3.26 0.53
N ARG A 111 -3.47 -4.07 -0.49
CA ARG A 111 -2.56 -5.22 -0.61
C ARG A 111 -1.08 -4.83 -0.41
N GLY A 112 -0.64 -3.64 -0.87
CA GLY A 112 0.71 -3.13 -0.66
C GLY A 112 1.07 -2.94 0.83
N MET A 113 0.12 -2.53 1.67
CA MET A 113 0.26 -2.49 3.12
C MET A 113 0.45 -3.91 3.70
N GLN A 114 -0.38 -4.86 3.25
CA GLN A 114 -0.33 -6.25 3.69
C GLN A 114 1.01 -6.90 3.32
N LEU A 115 1.51 -6.69 2.10
CA LEU A 115 2.85 -7.16 1.68
C LEU A 115 3.96 -6.62 2.59
N MET A 116 3.91 -5.34 2.97
CA MET A 116 4.89 -4.76 3.88
C MET A 116 4.85 -5.44 5.25
N ASN A 117 3.66 -5.78 5.77
CA ASN A 117 3.51 -6.51 7.02
C ASN A 117 4.03 -7.95 6.92
N ILE A 118 3.65 -8.68 5.86
CA ILE A 118 4.07 -10.07 5.64
C ILE A 118 5.60 -10.21 5.56
N VAL A 119 6.28 -9.35 4.81
CA VAL A 119 7.75 -9.45 4.68
C VAL A 119 8.49 -9.12 5.98
N ARG A 120 7.79 -8.55 6.96
CA ARG A 120 8.30 -8.30 8.30
C ARG A 120 7.90 -9.39 9.31
N GLY A 121 7.24 -10.47 8.84
CA GLY A 121 6.80 -11.60 9.66
C GLY A 121 5.50 -11.33 10.40
N GLY A 122 4.69 -10.36 9.96
CA GLY A 122 3.36 -10.11 10.49
C GLY A 122 2.31 -11.02 9.86
N GLU A 123 1.14 -11.07 10.47
CA GLU A 123 0.02 -11.92 10.05
C GLU A 123 -1.08 -11.10 9.37
N ILE A 124 -1.80 -11.78 8.48
CA ILE A 124 -2.98 -11.26 7.79
C ILE A 124 -4.21 -12.06 8.22
N LEU A 125 -5.26 -11.37 8.60
CA LEU A 125 -6.61 -11.92 8.71
C LEU A 125 -7.11 -12.17 7.28
N GLN A 126 -7.25 -13.44 6.90
CA GLN A 126 -7.56 -13.83 5.52
C GLN A 126 -8.97 -13.43 5.09
N ASP A 127 -9.85 -13.17 6.06
CA ASP A 127 -11.20 -12.66 5.82
C ASP A 127 -11.74 -11.98 7.08
N LEU A 128 -12.39 -10.83 6.94
CA LEU A 128 -12.96 -10.09 8.06
C LEU A 128 -14.09 -10.85 8.78
N SER A 129 -14.73 -11.82 8.11
CA SER A 129 -15.72 -12.71 8.77
C SER A 129 -15.11 -13.59 9.87
N LEU A 130 -13.78 -13.69 9.92
CA LEU A 130 -13.04 -14.43 10.95
C LEU A 130 -12.64 -13.54 12.14
N HIS A 131 -12.97 -12.25 12.08
CA HIS A 131 -12.75 -11.36 13.21
C HIS A 131 -13.68 -11.72 14.37
N SER A 132 -13.19 -11.62 15.60
CA SER A 132 -13.94 -12.03 16.80
C SER A 132 -15.15 -11.14 17.09
N GLU A 133 -15.10 -9.89 16.66
CA GLU A 133 -16.14 -8.90 16.83
C GLU A 133 -16.80 -8.56 15.49
N PRO A 134 -18.06 -8.09 15.47
CA PRO A 134 -18.71 -7.65 14.24
C PRO A 134 -17.95 -6.52 13.56
N CYS A 135 -17.63 -6.69 12.27
CA CYS A 135 -16.95 -5.68 11.48
C CYS A 135 -17.93 -4.70 10.82
N LEU A 136 -17.45 -3.48 10.58
CA LEU A 136 -18.10 -2.51 9.70
C LEU A 136 -18.08 -3.02 8.24
N CYS A 137 -18.72 -2.25 7.34
CA CYS A 137 -18.62 -2.52 5.92
C CYS A 137 -17.23 -2.09 5.40
N HIS A 138 -16.35 -3.04 5.13
CA HIS A 138 -15.04 -2.81 4.50
C HIS A 138 -15.01 -3.14 3.01
N MET A 139 -16.13 -3.60 2.44
CA MET A 139 -16.32 -3.80 1.01
C MET A 139 -17.55 -2.99 0.57
N GLN A 140 -17.33 -1.66 0.41
CA GLN A 140 -18.42 -0.73 0.12
C GLN A 140 -19.03 -0.92 -1.28
N HIS A 141 -20.32 -0.71 -1.38
CA HIS A 141 -21.10 -0.70 -2.62
C HIS A 141 -21.58 0.72 -2.97
N SER A 142 -20.62 1.65 -3.07
CA SER A 142 -20.92 3.04 -3.47
C SER A 142 -20.81 3.23 -4.99
N ARG A 143 -21.46 4.28 -5.49
CA ARG A 143 -21.43 4.62 -6.92
C ARG A 143 -20.02 4.99 -7.39
N LEU A 144 -19.27 5.72 -6.56
CA LEU A 144 -17.92 6.17 -6.88
C LEU A 144 -16.93 5.57 -5.89
N ARG A 145 -15.80 5.10 -6.37
CA ARG A 145 -14.70 4.64 -5.50
C ARG A 145 -14.10 5.76 -4.63
N SER A 146 -14.41 7.02 -4.92
CA SER A 146 -14.01 8.17 -4.13
C SER A 146 -14.92 8.47 -2.93
N ASP A 147 -16.08 7.80 -2.83
CA ASP A 147 -17.02 8.03 -1.75
C ASP A 147 -16.44 7.48 -0.44
N PRO A 148 -16.58 8.21 0.69
CA PRO A 148 -16.15 7.69 1.98
C PRO A 148 -17.07 6.55 2.45
N CYS A 149 -16.50 5.60 3.18
CA CYS A 149 -17.21 4.46 3.77
C CYS A 149 -17.30 4.59 5.29
N HIS A 150 -16.17 4.80 5.94
CA HIS A 150 -16.09 4.94 7.40
C HIS A 150 -14.97 5.91 7.79
N SER A 151 -14.96 6.31 9.06
CA SER A 151 -13.87 7.09 9.63
C SER A 151 -12.79 6.17 10.22
N ILE A 152 -11.56 6.65 10.26
CA ILE A 152 -10.45 6.03 10.98
C ILE A 152 -9.86 7.00 11.99
N ALA A 153 -9.39 6.47 13.11
CA ALA A 153 -8.62 7.21 14.12
C ALA A 153 -7.12 6.95 13.89
N LEU A 154 -6.33 8.03 13.93
CA LEU A 154 -4.89 7.95 13.73
C LEU A 154 -4.15 8.15 15.07
N HIS A 155 -3.11 7.37 15.29
CA HIS A 155 -2.31 7.42 16.50
C HIS A 155 -1.42 8.66 16.51
N LYS A 156 -1.41 9.40 17.60
CA LYS A 156 -0.51 10.56 17.80
C LYS A 156 0.95 10.14 17.53
N ASP A 157 1.73 11.08 17.05
CA ASP A 157 3.16 10.93 16.76
C ASP A 157 3.49 10.02 15.57
N SER A 158 2.46 9.51 14.85
CA SER A 158 2.65 8.80 13.60
C SER A 158 2.83 9.75 12.40
N ILE A 159 3.45 9.25 11.33
CA ILE A 159 3.55 9.97 10.05
C ILE A 159 2.15 10.27 9.51
N LEU A 160 1.26 9.29 9.55
CA LEU A 160 -0.14 9.44 9.11
C LEU A 160 -0.88 10.52 9.92
N TYR A 161 -0.72 10.55 11.24
CA TYR A 161 -1.33 11.58 12.08
C TYR A 161 -0.84 12.98 11.70
N ASN A 162 0.46 13.15 11.49
CA ASN A 162 1.05 14.45 11.12
C ASN A 162 0.56 14.94 9.74
N ILE A 163 0.18 14.03 8.84
CA ILE A 163 -0.32 14.34 7.51
C ILE A 163 -1.84 14.56 7.50
N LEU A 164 -2.60 13.68 8.17
CA LEU A 164 -4.05 13.58 8.02
C LEU A 164 -4.82 14.16 9.22
N GLY A 165 -4.16 14.33 10.37
CA GLY A 165 -4.78 14.74 11.62
C GLY A 165 -5.35 13.56 12.39
N ASN A 166 -6.18 13.84 13.40
CA ASN A 166 -6.68 12.84 14.35
C ASN A 166 -7.66 11.83 13.75
N TYR A 167 -8.53 12.31 12.85
CA TYR A 167 -9.57 11.51 12.18
C TYR A 167 -9.63 11.84 10.69
N VAL A 168 -9.95 10.84 9.89
CA VAL A 168 -10.22 11.00 8.47
C VAL A 168 -11.25 9.97 8.00
N GLU A 169 -12.14 10.40 7.09
CA GLU A 169 -13.04 9.50 6.38
C GLU A 169 -12.33 8.91 5.17
N VAL A 170 -12.47 7.60 4.99
CA VAL A 170 -11.82 6.80 3.96
C VAL A 170 -12.81 5.93 3.20
N ASN A 171 -12.47 5.60 1.96
CA ASN A 171 -13.14 4.53 1.22
C ASN A 171 -12.65 3.17 1.68
N SER A 172 -13.39 2.09 1.37
CA SER A 172 -13.01 0.75 1.82
C SER A 172 -13.40 -0.31 0.79
N PHE A 173 -12.41 -1.10 0.34
CA PHE A 173 -12.56 -2.14 -0.67
C PHE A 173 -11.65 -3.32 -0.35
N HIS A 174 -11.80 -3.89 0.84
CA HIS A 174 -11.00 -5.02 1.29
C HIS A 174 -11.82 -5.95 2.20
N HIS A 175 -11.50 -7.24 2.14
CA HIS A 175 -12.02 -8.25 3.05
C HIS A 175 -10.92 -8.88 3.91
N GLN A 176 -9.65 -8.51 3.64
CA GLN A 176 -8.49 -8.90 4.43
C GLN A 176 -7.96 -7.71 5.21
N ALA A 177 -7.26 -7.95 6.32
CA ALA A 177 -6.63 -6.91 7.12
C ALA A 177 -5.33 -7.41 7.78
N VAL A 178 -4.49 -6.49 8.25
CA VAL A 178 -3.38 -6.83 9.12
C VAL A 178 -3.92 -7.29 10.47
N LEU A 179 -3.56 -8.52 10.86
CA LEU A 179 -3.96 -9.12 12.15
C LEU A 179 -2.90 -8.85 13.22
N THR A 180 -1.66 -9.20 12.94
CA THR A 180 -0.53 -9.01 13.85
C THR A 180 0.58 -8.25 13.15
N ALA A 181 1.07 -7.21 13.79
CA ALA A 181 2.16 -6.39 13.24
C ALA A 181 3.48 -7.16 13.20
N GLY A 182 4.18 -7.10 12.06
CA GLY A 182 5.50 -7.68 11.88
C GLY A 182 6.61 -6.89 12.60
N LYS A 183 7.82 -7.43 12.59
CA LYS A 183 8.97 -6.83 13.26
C LYS A 183 9.24 -5.39 12.79
N GLY A 184 9.15 -4.44 13.72
CA GLY A 184 9.36 -3.01 13.47
C GLY A 184 8.18 -2.33 12.77
N ILE A 185 7.05 -3.00 12.61
CA ILE A 185 5.79 -2.40 12.14
C ILE A 185 5.01 -1.90 13.35
N SER A 186 4.51 -0.68 13.26
CA SER A 186 3.53 -0.11 14.20
C SER A 186 2.20 0.07 13.48
N ILE A 187 1.10 -0.39 14.08
CA ILE A 187 -0.24 -0.06 13.60
C ILE A 187 -0.54 1.37 14.05
N THR A 188 -0.85 2.26 13.10
CA THR A 188 -0.96 3.70 13.35
C THR A 188 -2.32 4.28 12.99
N ALA A 189 -3.24 3.45 12.48
CA ALA A 189 -4.63 3.83 12.26
C ALA A 189 -5.55 2.63 12.45
N HIS A 190 -6.74 2.88 13.02
CA HIS A 190 -7.81 1.88 13.19
C HIS A 190 -9.16 2.46 12.79
N SER A 191 -10.02 1.62 12.25
CA SER A 191 -11.46 1.87 12.14
C SER A 191 -12.16 1.68 13.51
N PRO A 192 -13.42 2.12 13.67
CA PRO A 192 -14.14 2.00 14.95
C PRO A 192 -14.32 0.57 15.46
N ASP A 193 -14.30 -0.43 14.59
CA ASP A 193 -14.36 -1.86 14.90
C ASP A 193 -12.98 -2.48 15.19
N GLY A 194 -11.94 -1.67 15.30
CA GLY A 194 -10.60 -2.10 15.66
C GLY A 194 -9.75 -2.67 14.51
N ILE A 195 -10.26 -2.71 13.28
CA ILE A 195 -9.49 -3.17 12.12
C ILE A 195 -8.34 -2.22 11.83
N ALA A 196 -7.15 -2.78 11.59
CA ALA A 196 -5.95 -2.03 11.25
C ALA A 196 -6.07 -1.40 9.86
N GLU A 197 -6.06 -0.07 9.82
CA GLU A 197 -6.21 0.72 8.60
C GLU A 197 -4.90 1.40 8.16
N GLY A 198 -3.92 1.50 9.05
CA GLY A 198 -2.62 2.08 8.71
C GLY A 198 -1.49 1.45 9.48
N ILE A 199 -0.34 1.30 8.83
CA ILE A 199 0.89 0.81 9.43
C ILE A 199 2.07 1.69 9.03
N GLU A 200 3.09 1.71 9.89
CA GLU A 200 4.37 2.40 9.61
C GLU A 200 5.54 1.52 10.03
N LEU A 201 6.59 1.51 9.23
CA LEU A 201 7.86 0.87 9.61
C LEU A 201 8.69 1.86 10.41
N THR A 202 8.95 1.54 11.67
CA THR A 202 9.71 2.40 12.59
C THR A 202 11.16 2.58 12.12
N GLY A 203 11.72 3.75 12.43
CA GLY A 203 13.10 4.10 12.05
C GLY A 203 13.29 4.46 10.57
N ARG A 204 12.20 4.67 9.82
CA ARG A 204 12.22 5.10 8.42
C ARG A 204 11.58 6.47 8.26
N PRO A 205 12.15 7.35 7.40
CA PRO A 205 11.58 8.69 7.17
C PRO A 205 10.16 8.66 6.57
N PHE A 206 9.88 7.68 5.72
CA PHE A 206 8.56 7.43 5.13
C PHE A 206 8.48 5.97 4.65
N ALA A 207 7.85 5.13 5.45
CA ALA A 207 7.48 3.78 5.05
C ALA A 207 6.10 3.51 5.66
N VAL A 208 5.08 3.81 4.88
CA VAL A 208 3.67 3.90 5.30
C VAL A 208 2.85 2.93 4.48
N GLY A 209 1.99 2.17 5.14
CA GLY A 209 0.94 1.36 4.53
C GLY A 209 -0.43 1.87 4.95
N VAL A 210 -1.37 1.90 4.01
CA VAL A 210 -2.76 2.27 4.25
C VAL A 210 -3.68 1.20 3.66
N GLN A 211 -4.76 0.86 4.37
CA GLN A 211 -5.66 -0.21 3.93
C GLN A 211 -6.71 0.31 2.93
N TRP A 212 -7.09 1.57 3.04
CA TRP A 212 -7.99 2.23 2.08
C TRP A 212 -7.29 2.59 0.75
N HIS A 213 -8.05 3.17 -0.19
CA HIS A 213 -7.58 3.54 -1.52
C HIS A 213 -7.52 5.08 -1.72
N PRO A 214 -6.47 5.76 -1.21
CA PRO A 214 -6.33 7.21 -1.32
C PRO A 214 -6.18 7.70 -2.77
N GLU A 215 -5.68 6.86 -3.69
CA GLU A 215 -5.55 7.17 -5.12
C GLU A 215 -6.91 7.39 -5.79
N CYS A 216 -7.97 6.81 -5.26
CA CYS A 216 -9.34 7.02 -5.72
C CYS A 216 -9.97 8.31 -5.13
N MET A 217 -9.38 8.87 -4.06
CA MET A 217 -9.92 10.02 -3.32
C MET A 217 -9.12 11.31 -3.56
N MET A 218 -8.54 11.50 -4.74
CA MET A 218 -7.69 12.66 -5.06
C MET A 218 -8.47 14.00 -5.14
N ASN A 219 -9.77 14.03 -4.97
CA ASN A 219 -10.60 15.19 -4.68
C ASN A 219 -10.47 15.66 -3.21
N SER A 220 -10.08 14.77 -2.27
CA SER A 220 -9.81 15.09 -0.87
C SER A 220 -8.47 15.81 -0.70
N ALA A 221 -8.48 16.93 0.04
CA ALA A 221 -7.24 17.65 0.39
C ALA A 221 -6.29 16.81 1.26
N LYS A 222 -6.85 15.96 2.14
CA LYS A 222 -6.08 15.07 3.02
C LYS A 222 -5.34 14.00 2.19
N MET A 223 -6.01 13.37 1.20
CA MET A 223 -5.38 12.35 0.35
C MET A 223 -4.32 12.95 -0.57
N ARG A 224 -4.55 14.16 -1.10
CA ARG A 224 -3.49 14.88 -1.83
C ARG A 224 -2.28 15.20 -0.95
N ARG A 225 -2.47 15.51 0.35
CA ARG A 225 -1.34 15.71 1.29
C ARG A 225 -0.56 14.43 1.51
N LEU A 226 -1.22 13.27 1.64
CA LEU A 226 -0.55 11.97 1.79
C LEU A 226 0.40 11.71 0.61
N PHE A 227 -0.10 11.82 -0.62
CA PHE A 227 0.75 11.63 -1.81
C PHE A 227 1.86 12.68 -1.92
N ARG A 228 1.58 13.96 -1.65
CA ARG A 228 2.61 15.01 -1.65
C ARG A 228 3.70 14.77 -0.61
N SER A 229 3.34 14.28 0.58
CA SER A 229 4.31 13.94 1.62
C SER A 229 5.21 12.79 1.19
N PHE A 230 4.63 11.76 0.54
CA PHE A 230 5.38 10.66 -0.06
C PHE A 230 6.36 11.14 -1.13
N ILE A 231 5.89 11.96 -2.10
CA ILE A 231 6.73 12.52 -3.16
C ILE A 231 7.82 13.44 -2.58
N SER A 232 7.50 14.28 -1.61
CA SER A 232 8.48 15.14 -0.93
C SER A 232 9.56 14.31 -0.23
N ALA A 233 9.20 13.18 0.40
CA ALA A 233 10.18 12.28 0.99
C ALA A 233 11.10 11.66 -0.09
N ALA A 234 10.56 11.29 -1.26
CA ALA A 234 11.32 10.75 -2.38
C ALA A 234 12.27 11.80 -3.02
N SER A 235 11.89 13.07 -3.01
CA SER A 235 12.72 14.15 -3.54
C SER A 235 13.98 14.44 -2.71
N ARG A 236 14.04 14.02 -1.44
CA ARG A 236 15.22 14.22 -0.58
C ARG A 236 16.39 13.29 -0.93
N GLY A 237 16.17 12.32 -1.80
CA GLY A 237 17.17 11.35 -2.25
C GLY A 237 17.75 11.68 -3.64
N ILE A 238 17.47 12.88 -4.18
CA ILE A 238 17.95 13.36 -5.48
C ILE A 238 19.16 14.31 -5.29
#